data_ecc8dfa78854fc57d8c77b2b91d7a4b1
#
_entry.id   ecc8dfa78854fc57d8c77b2b91d7a4b1
#
_cell.length_a   1.000
_cell.length_b   1.000
_cell.length_c   1.000
_cell.angle_alpha   90.00
_cell.angle_beta   90.00
_cell.angle_gamma   90.00
#
_symmetry.space_group_name_H-M   'P 1'
#
loop_
_entity.id
_entity.type
_entity.pdbx_description
1 polymer ?
#
loop_
_entity_poly.entity_id
_entity_poly.type
_entity_poly.pdbx_seq_one_letter_code
_entity_poly.pdbx_strand_id
1 'polypeptide(L)'
;MRIQQLLYLQKVVALGNMTEAAKELFIAQPTLSSAIKQLEKEMGITILIRGKKGVSLTEDGREFMQYAQQILDQVQLLERRYGDQSSAPKIFSVAAQHYAFAVDAFVQLLKEIGQSDYQASLKEMRTYEVIEDVANLHSEIGIVYLSRYNRQVMENSFREKELSFTPLFKAKPHVFLYKNHPLAGKKAVSLADLLPYPKLSYDQGQHNSFYYWEETLADQHSPKSIIVSDRATLFNLAIGLNGYTISSGIINADLNGDDIIARPLISDEYIEIGYLTNRLHQLSSIGQKYLGYLRESIEKNA
;
A
#
# COMPACT_ATOMS: atom_id res chain seq x y z
N MET A 1 13.06 27.35 -6.81
CA MET A 1 12.26 26.73 -7.88
C MET A 1 10.77 26.97 -7.64
N ARG A 2 9.99 27.30 -8.68
CA ARG A 2 8.54 27.50 -8.63
C ARG A 2 7.87 26.65 -9.70
N ILE A 3 6.64 26.18 -9.48
CA ILE A 3 5.87 25.37 -10.44
C ILE A 3 5.72 26.12 -11.78
N GLN A 4 5.49 27.43 -11.73
CA GLN A 4 5.40 28.26 -12.92
C GLN A 4 6.66 28.19 -13.81
N GLN A 5 7.85 28.07 -13.23
CA GLN A 5 9.11 27.95 -13.98
C GLN A 5 9.19 26.58 -14.69
N LEU A 6 8.66 25.51 -14.08
CA LEU A 6 8.57 24.18 -14.70
C LEU A 6 7.58 24.17 -15.87
N LEU A 7 6.42 24.82 -15.73
CA LEU A 7 5.44 24.98 -16.82
C LEU A 7 6.05 25.76 -17.98
N TYR A 8 6.79 26.83 -17.70
CA TYR A 8 7.49 27.61 -18.70
C TYR A 8 8.55 26.77 -19.42
N LEU A 9 9.35 26.01 -18.69
CA LEU A 9 10.33 25.10 -19.26
C LEU A 9 9.69 24.05 -20.16
N GLN A 10 8.63 23.39 -19.69
CA GLN A 10 7.88 22.39 -20.44
C GLN A 10 7.39 22.96 -21.79
N LYS A 11 6.80 24.17 -21.78
CA LYS A 11 6.31 24.82 -22.99
C LYS A 11 7.44 25.17 -23.98
N VAL A 12 8.59 25.66 -23.46
CA VAL A 12 9.75 25.95 -24.30
C VAL A 12 10.32 24.71 -24.95
N VAL A 13 10.41 23.62 -24.21
CA VAL A 13 10.92 22.34 -24.71
C VAL A 13 9.97 21.75 -25.76
N ALA A 14 8.66 21.81 -25.53
CA ALA A 14 7.65 21.29 -26.44
C ALA A 14 7.66 22.01 -27.79
N LEU A 15 7.87 23.33 -27.79
CA LEU A 15 7.86 24.14 -29.03
C LEU A 15 9.27 24.33 -29.63
N GLY A 16 10.32 24.03 -28.90
CA GLY A 16 11.69 24.24 -29.36
C GLY A 16 12.06 25.72 -29.66
N ASN A 17 11.18 26.65 -29.28
CA ASN A 17 11.31 28.06 -29.60
C ASN A 17 10.82 28.96 -28.47
N MET A 18 11.73 29.82 -27.95
CA MET A 18 11.44 30.70 -26.82
C MET A 18 10.37 31.76 -27.14
N THR A 19 10.37 32.29 -28.37
CA THR A 19 9.43 33.35 -28.78
C THR A 19 8.02 32.78 -28.94
N GLU A 20 7.90 31.62 -29.58
CA GLU A 20 6.59 30.94 -29.74
C GLU A 20 6.05 30.50 -28.39
N ALA A 21 6.90 29.98 -27.52
CA ALA A 21 6.51 29.60 -26.14
C ALA A 21 5.99 30.81 -25.35
N ALA A 22 6.65 31.96 -25.45
CA ALA A 22 6.21 33.18 -24.78
C ALA A 22 4.84 33.66 -25.29
N LYS A 23 4.59 33.58 -26.61
CA LYS A 23 3.30 33.93 -27.21
C LYS A 23 2.18 33.04 -26.69
N GLU A 24 2.38 31.72 -26.67
CA GLU A 24 1.37 30.78 -26.17
C GLU A 24 1.13 30.89 -24.64
N LEU A 25 2.14 31.36 -23.92
CA LEU A 25 2.03 31.63 -22.49
C LEU A 25 1.48 33.03 -22.16
N PHE A 26 1.20 33.84 -23.17
CA PHE A 26 0.74 35.23 -23.05
C PHE A 26 1.66 36.12 -22.19
N ILE A 27 2.98 35.94 -22.33
CA ILE A 27 4.01 36.70 -21.59
C ILE A 27 5.06 37.26 -22.55
N ALA A 28 5.82 38.26 -22.07
CA ALA A 28 6.95 38.77 -22.83
C ALA A 28 8.11 37.76 -22.86
N GLN A 29 8.74 37.57 -24.01
CA GLN A 29 9.89 36.66 -24.16
C GLN A 29 11.03 36.93 -23.19
N PRO A 30 11.40 38.20 -22.85
CA PRO A 30 12.40 38.45 -21.81
C PRO A 30 12.02 37.90 -20.43
N THR A 31 10.73 37.96 -20.07
CA THR A 31 10.20 37.40 -18.81
C THR A 31 10.39 35.90 -18.76
N LEU A 32 10.01 35.19 -19.82
CA LEU A 32 10.20 33.74 -19.96
C LEU A 32 11.67 33.36 -19.87
N SER A 33 12.53 34.07 -20.61
CA SER A 33 13.97 33.83 -20.62
C SER A 33 14.61 34.06 -19.25
N SER A 34 14.18 35.10 -18.53
CA SER A 34 14.66 35.41 -17.18
C SER A 34 14.24 34.33 -16.17
N ALA A 35 12.97 33.89 -16.25
CA ALA A 35 12.46 32.84 -15.36
C ALA A 35 13.23 31.52 -15.51
N ILE A 36 13.54 31.10 -16.73
CA ILE A 36 14.34 29.90 -16.99
C ILE A 36 15.80 30.07 -16.53
N LYS A 37 16.42 31.22 -16.81
CA LYS A 37 17.78 31.49 -16.30
C LYS A 37 17.85 31.47 -14.78
N GLN A 38 16.81 31.99 -14.11
CA GLN A 38 16.73 31.93 -12.66
C GLN A 38 16.61 30.46 -12.19
N LEU A 39 15.82 29.64 -12.85
CA LEU A 39 15.70 28.21 -12.54
C LEU A 39 17.05 27.49 -12.72
N GLU A 40 17.76 27.71 -13.82
CA GLU A 40 19.08 27.16 -14.09
C GLU A 40 20.08 27.56 -12.99
N LYS A 41 20.06 28.84 -12.59
CA LYS A 41 20.93 29.36 -11.52
C LYS A 41 20.60 28.71 -10.16
N GLU A 42 19.33 28.56 -9.81
CA GLU A 42 18.90 27.95 -8.55
C GLU A 42 19.25 26.46 -8.48
N MET A 43 19.17 25.75 -9.60
CA MET A 43 19.51 24.33 -9.69
C MET A 43 21.00 24.07 -9.90
N GLY A 44 21.77 25.09 -10.26
CA GLY A 44 23.21 24.96 -10.51
C GLY A 44 23.57 24.23 -11.80
N ILE A 45 22.61 24.07 -12.74
CA ILE A 45 22.78 23.37 -14.00
C ILE A 45 22.34 24.23 -15.19
N THR A 46 22.89 23.96 -16.36
CA THR A 46 22.38 24.50 -17.63
C THR A 46 21.36 23.53 -18.20
N ILE A 47 20.10 23.96 -18.32
CA ILE A 47 19.01 23.10 -18.81
C ILE A 47 18.86 23.21 -20.32
N LEU A 48 19.02 24.42 -20.88
CA LEU A 48 18.73 24.72 -22.28
C LEU A 48 19.98 25.12 -23.07
N ILE A 49 20.16 24.54 -24.24
CA ILE A 49 21.08 25.00 -25.28
C ILE A 49 20.29 25.92 -26.23
N ARG A 50 20.80 27.13 -26.44
CA ARG A 50 20.20 28.14 -27.34
C ARG A 50 21.06 28.24 -28.58
N GLY A 51 20.50 27.97 -29.74
CA GLY A 51 21.19 28.01 -31.01
C GLY A 51 20.38 28.71 -32.14
N LYS A 52 20.99 28.87 -33.30
CA LYS A 52 20.33 29.47 -34.49
C LYS A 52 19.12 28.67 -34.98
N LYS A 53 19.04 27.37 -34.60
CA LYS A 53 17.94 26.47 -34.98
C LYS A 53 16.85 26.35 -33.91
N GLY A 54 16.94 27.12 -32.81
CA GLY A 54 15.97 27.09 -31.73
C GLY A 54 16.61 26.70 -30.36
N VAL A 55 15.81 26.08 -29.53
CA VAL A 55 16.18 25.70 -28.18
C VAL A 55 16.10 24.16 -28.03
N SER A 56 17.11 23.56 -27.40
CA SER A 56 17.16 22.13 -27.09
C SER A 56 17.63 21.89 -25.66
N LEU A 57 17.39 20.72 -25.12
CA LEU A 57 17.86 20.33 -23.78
C LEU A 57 19.33 19.90 -23.79
N THR A 58 20.06 20.25 -22.74
CA THR A 58 21.34 19.61 -22.39
C THR A 58 21.13 18.17 -21.92
N GLU A 59 22.19 17.45 -21.56
CA GLU A 59 22.08 16.14 -20.92
C GLU A 59 21.44 16.27 -19.53
N ASP A 60 21.97 17.17 -18.69
CA ASP A 60 21.39 17.48 -17.39
C ASP A 60 19.94 17.99 -17.52
N GLY A 61 19.66 18.78 -18.57
CA GLY A 61 18.34 19.29 -18.88
C GLY A 61 17.32 18.19 -19.21
N ARG A 62 17.73 17.11 -19.87
CA ARG A 62 16.87 15.96 -20.14
C ARG A 62 16.49 15.22 -18.85
N GLU A 63 17.48 14.98 -18.00
CA GLU A 63 17.22 14.35 -16.69
C GLU A 63 16.33 15.25 -15.82
N PHE A 64 16.67 16.53 -15.72
CA PHE A 64 15.84 17.49 -14.98
C PHE A 64 14.41 17.55 -15.49
N MET A 65 14.19 17.50 -16.81
CA MET A 65 12.86 17.55 -17.42
C MET A 65 12.02 16.33 -17.07
N GLN A 66 12.63 15.15 -16.90
CA GLN A 66 11.90 13.95 -16.46
C GLN A 66 11.32 14.14 -15.04
N TYR A 67 12.12 14.64 -14.10
CA TYR A 67 11.63 14.98 -12.76
C TYR A 67 10.62 16.12 -12.76
N ALA A 68 10.87 17.16 -13.57
CA ALA A 68 9.95 18.28 -13.72
C ALA A 68 8.58 17.83 -14.24
N GLN A 69 8.55 16.90 -15.19
CA GLN A 69 7.30 16.34 -15.73
C GLN A 69 6.53 15.58 -14.65
N GLN A 70 7.19 14.75 -13.85
CA GLN A 70 6.54 14.04 -12.74
C GLN A 70 5.89 15.01 -11.74
N ILE A 71 6.58 16.11 -11.40
CA ILE A 71 6.02 17.15 -10.52
C ILE A 71 4.79 17.79 -11.16
N LEU A 72 4.86 18.15 -12.44
CA LEU A 72 3.74 18.77 -13.15
C LEU A 72 2.54 17.84 -13.27
N ASP A 73 2.76 16.54 -13.48
CA ASP A 73 1.70 15.53 -13.50
C ASP A 73 1.00 15.44 -12.14
N GLN A 74 1.74 15.51 -11.01
CA GLN A 74 1.16 15.56 -9.67
C GLN A 74 0.37 16.85 -9.44
N VAL A 75 0.86 18.00 -9.92
CA VAL A 75 0.13 19.27 -9.85
C VAL A 75 -1.18 19.19 -10.62
N GLN A 76 -1.16 18.67 -11.85
CA GLN A 76 -2.37 18.47 -12.64
C GLN A 76 -3.37 17.53 -11.97
N LEU A 77 -2.89 16.47 -11.33
CA LEU A 77 -3.74 15.57 -10.56
C LEU A 77 -4.45 16.32 -9.42
N LEU A 78 -3.71 17.16 -8.72
CA LEU A 78 -4.21 17.97 -7.62
C LEU A 78 -5.22 19.03 -8.10
N GLU A 79 -4.94 19.69 -9.23
CA GLU A 79 -5.85 20.67 -9.87
C GLU A 79 -7.14 20.00 -10.36
N ARG A 80 -7.06 18.83 -11.00
CA ARG A 80 -8.26 18.04 -11.39
C ARG A 80 -9.10 17.66 -10.19
N ARG A 81 -8.46 17.37 -9.05
CA ARG A 81 -9.16 16.95 -7.83
C ARG A 81 -9.88 18.09 -7.12
N TYR A 82 -9.29 19.27 -7.08
CA TYR A 82 -9.77 20.40 -6.27
C TYR A 82 -10.23 21.60 -7.10
N GLY A 83 -9.90 21.65 -8.38
CA GLY A 83 -10.24 22.77 -9.26
C GLY A 83 -11.70 22.78 -9.72
N ASP A 84 -12.37 21.63 -9.82
CA ASP A 84 -13.78 21.52 -10.19
C ASP A 84 -14.50 20.60 -9.17
N GLN A 85 -15.19 21.18 -8.21
CA GLN A 85 -15.82 20.47 -7.09
C GLN A 85 -16.99 19.57 -7.50
N SER A 86 -17.46 19.61 -8.75
CA SER A 86 -18.63 18.85 -9.18
C SER A 86 -18.32 17.44 -9.72
N SER A 87 -17.06 17.10 -10.03
CA SER A 87 -16.68 15.82 -10.65
C SER A 87 -15.36 15.23 -10.19
N ALA A 88 -14.85 15.64 -9.02
CA ALA A 88 -13.60 15.06 -8.51
C ALA A 88 -13.75 13.56 -8.23
N PRO A 89 -12.89 12.67 -8.78
CA PRO A 89 -12.98 11.25 -8.50
C PRO A 89 -12.77 10.99 -7.01
N LYS A 90 -13.57 10.09 -6.46
CA LYS A 90 -13.42 9.67 -5.06
C LYS A 90 -12.10 8.92 -4.92
N ILE A 91 -11.17 9.46 -4.13
CA ILE A 91 -9.91 8.76 -3.84
C ILE A 91 -10.01 8.08 -2.50
N PHE A 92 -9.67 6.79 -2.48
CA PHE A 92 -9.64 5.99 -1.27
C PHE A 92 -8.50 4.98 -1.34
N SER A 93 -7.70 4.88 -0.28
CA SER A 93 -6.58 3.96 -0.20
C SER A 93 -6.59 3.22 1.13
N VAL A 94 -6.36 1.91 1.05
CA VAL A 94 -6.19 0.99 2.18
C VAL A 94 -4.85 0.30 2.05
N ALA A 95 -4.10 0.23 3.14
CA ALA A 95 -2.95 -0.64 3.31
C ALA A 95 -3.31 -1.80 4.24
N ALA A 96 -2.87 -3.00 3.97
CA ALA A 96 -3.18 -4.15 4.81
C ALA A 96 -2.03 -5.15 4.81
N GLN A 97 -1.89 -5.91 5.88
CA GLN A 97 -1.26 -7.21 5.82
C GLN A 97 -2.13 -8.14 4.93
N HIS A 98 -1.66 -9.35 4.67
CA HIS A 98 -2.28 -10.25 3.68
C HIS A 98 -3.59 -10.91 4.18
N TYR A 99 -4.67 -10.14 4.25
CA TYR A 99 -5.99 -10.59 4.73
C TYR A 99 -7.06 -10.59 3.63
N ALA A 100 -7.62 -11.76 3.32
CA ALA A 100 -8.68 -11.91 2.32
C ALA A 100 -9.95 -11.10 2.64
N PHE A 101 -10.33 -10.97 3.91
CA PHE A 101 -11.50 -10.19 4.33
C PHE A 101 -11.33 -8.67 4.05
N ALA A 102 -10.08 -8.17 4.03
CA ALA A 102 -9.81 -6.78 3.65
C ALA A 102 -10.09 -6.55 2.16
N VAL A 103 -9.73 -7.53 1.32
CA VAL A 103 -10.01 -7.51 -0.13
C VAL A 103 -11.51 -7.63 -0.38
N ASP A 104 -12.21 -8.54 0.31
CA ASP A 104 -13.67 -8.70 0.18
C ASP A 104 -14.41 -7.41 0.52
N ALA A 105 -14.10 -6.80 1.65
CA ALA A 105 -14.65 -5.50 2.05
C ALA A 105 -14.43 -4.42 0.98
N PHE A 106 -13.25 -4.40 0.37
CA PHE A 106 -12.91 -3.45 -0.68
C PHE A 106 -13.72 -3.69 -1.96
N VAL A 107 -13.92 -4.95 -2.33
CA VAL A 107 -14.80 -5.34 -3.45
C VAL A 107 -16.24 -4.89 -3.20
N GLN A 108 -16.78 -5.11 -1.99
CA GLN A 108 -18.15 -4.69 -1.65
C GLN A 108 -18.30 -3.15 -1.70
N LEU A 109 -17.35 -2.43 -1.17
CA LEU A 109 -17.30 -0.97 -1.26
C LEU A 109 -17.35 -0.48 -2.72
N LEU A 110 -16.50 -1.04 -3.59
CA LEU A 110 -16.46 -0.63 -4.99
C LEU A 110 -17.73 -0.99 -5.76
N LYS A 111 -18.38 -2.11 -5.43
CA LYS A 111 -19.69 -2.46 -5.98
C LYS A 111 -20.77 -1.44 -5.59
N GLU A 112 -20.75 -0.91 -4.35
CA GLU A 112 -21.69 0.13 -3.92
C GLU A 112 -21.41 1.46 -4.62
N ILE A 113 -20.15 1.85 -4.79
CA ILE A 113 -19.78 3.09 -5.49
C ILE A 113 -20.27 3.06 -6.95
N GLY A 114 -20.32 1.88 -7.55
CA GLY A 114 -20.94 1.62 -8.84
C GLY A 114 -20.25 2.38 -9.99
N GLN A 115 -21.04 3.14 -10.79
CA GLN A 115 -20.57 3.85 -11.98
C GLN A 115 -19.96 5.23 -11.71
N SER A 116 -19.89 5.67 -10.46
CA SER A 116 -19.24 6.94 -10.13
C SER A 116 -17.74 6.86 -10.39
N ASP A 117 -17.13 7.94 -10.85
CA ASP A 117 -15.68 8.00 -11.00
C ASP A 117 -14.99 7.84 -9.66
N TYR A 118 -14.04 6.92 -9.57
CA TYR A 118 -13.22 6.70 -8.39
C TYR A 118 -11.78 6.35 -8.74
N GLN A 119 -10.88 6.66 -7.84
CA GLN A 119 -9.52 6.17 -7.83
C GLN A 119 -9.29 5.49 -6.48
N ALA A 120 -9.25 4.18 -6.46
CA ALA A 120 -9.12 3.41 -5.24
C ALA A 120 -7.91 2.49 -5.30
N SER A 121 -7.22 2.32 -4.18
CA SER A 121 -6.10 1.38 -4.06
C SER A 121 -6.22 0.54 -2.79
N LEU A 122 -5.97 -0.74 -2.94
CA LEU A 122 -5.72 -1.68 -1.86
C LEU A 122 -4.32 -2.23 -2.04
N LYS A 123 -3.48 -2.07 -1.01
CA LYS A 123 -2.09 -2.49 -1.03
C LYS A 123 -1.90 -3.57 0.02
N GLU A 124 -1.58 -4.80 -0.40
CA GLU A 124 -1.05 -5.81 0.53
C GLU A 124 0.45 -5.58 0.66
N MET A 125 0.92 -5.36 1.89
CA MET A 125 2.29 -4.94 2.13
C MET A 125 2.77 -5.36 3.51
N ARG A 126 4.07 -5.26 3.72
CA ARG A 126 4.75 -5.60 4.98
C ARG A 126 4.21 -4.76 6.14
N THR A 127 4.22 -5.32 7.33
CA THR A 127 3.70 -4.66 8.54
C THR A 127 4.27 -3.25 8.74
N TYR A 128 5.59 -3.07 8.61
CA TYR A 128 6.22 -1.77 8.76
C TYR A 128 5.74 -0.78 7.69
N GLU A 129 5.62 -1.25 6.44
CA GLU A 129 5.16 -0.43 5.32
C GLU A 129 3.70 0.00 5.49
N VAL A 130 2.82 -0.86 6.03
CA VAL A 130 1.44 -0.50 6.39
C VAL A 130 1.43 0.68 7.38
N ILE A 131 2.28 0.60 8.41
CA ILE A 131 2.38 1.65 9.43
C ILE A 131 2.85 2.98 8.81
N GLU A 132 3.90 2.94 7.98
CA GLU A 132 4.41 4.13 7.28
C GLU A 132 3.39 4.70 6.29
N ASP A 133 2.69 3.84 5.56
CA ASP A 133 1.72 4.27 4.55
C ASP A 133 0.57 5.07 5.16
N VAL A 134 0.09 4.66 6.35
CA VAL A 134 -0.93 5.39 7.11
C VAL A 134 -0.36 6.63 7.79
N ALA A 135 0.84 6.55 8.36
CA ALA A 135 1.48 7.69 9.01
C ALA A 135 1.71 8.85 8.03
N ASN A 136 2.12 8.53 6.79
CA ASN A 136 2.37 9.49 5.73
C ASN A 136 1.12 9.85 4.91
N LEU A 137 -0.07 9.41 5.33
CA LEU A 137 -1.36 9.68 4.65
C LEU A 137 -1.43 9.16 3.21
N HIS A 138 -0.61 8.18 2.84
CA HIS A 138 -0.72 7.49 1.56
C HIS A 138 -1.91 6.52 1.53
N SER A 139 -2.27 5.96 2.70
CA SER A 139 -3.50 5.22 2.93
C SER A 139 -4.27 5.81 4.11
N GLU A 140 -5.59 5.80 4.01
CA GLU A 140 -6.47 6.31 5.05
C GLU A 140 -6.64 5.31 6.20
N ILE A 141 -6.59 4.01 5.87
CA ILE A 141 -6.78 2.90 6.79
C ILE A 141 -5.64 1.89 6.59
N GLY A 142 -5.08 1.42 7.70
CA GLY A 142 -4.11 0.32 7.72
C GLY A 142 -4.67 -0.88 8.50
N ILE A 143 -4.55 -2.10 8.00
CA ILE A 143 -5.02 -3.30 8.71
C ILE A 143 -3.82 -4.12 9.16
N VAL A 144 -3.69 -4.30 10.48
CA VAL A 144 -2.58 -5.03 11.11
C VAL A 144 -3.08 -5.88 12.26
N TYR A 145 -2.25 -6.82 12.72
CA TYR A 145 -2.56 -7.59 13.92
C TYR A 145 -1.63 -7.26 15.09
N LEU A 146 -2.13 -7.51 16.28
CA LEU A 146 -1.38 -7.52 17.52
C LEU A 146 -1.49 -8.91 18.20
N SER A 147 -0.41 -9.31 18.84
CA SER A 147 -0.34 -10.48 19.71
C SER A 147 0.22 -10.07 21.07
N ARG A 148 0.32 -10.99 22.03
CA ARG A 148 1.02 -10.72 23.29
C ARG A 148 2.49 -10.34 23.07
N TYR A 149 3.10 -10.96 22.07
CA TYR A 149 4.51 -10.80 21.78
C TYR A 149 4.86 -9.44 21.18
N ASN A 150 4.09 -8.96 20.18
CA ASN A 150 4.44 -7.75 19.43
C ASN A 150 3.75 -6.47 19.95
N ARG A 151 2.72 -6.57 20.79
CA ARG A 151 1.85 -5.48 21.21
C ARG A 151 2.62 -4.23 21.66
N GLN A 152 3.52 -4.39 22.62
CA GLN A 152 4.21 -3.23 23.20
C GLN A 152 5.06 -2.48 22.17
N VAL A 153 5.78 -3.21 21.32
CA VAL A 153 6.63 -2.62 20.27
C VAL A 153 5.76 -1.92 19.24
N MET A 154 4.67 -2.56 18.82
CA MET A 154 3.75 -2.02 17.82
C MET A 154 3.02 -0.76 18.33
N GLU A 155 2.48 -0.82 19.57
CA GLU A 155 1.79 0.34 20.16
C GLU A 155 2.72 1.53 20.39
N ASN A 156 4.01 1.30 20.70
CA ASN A 156 5.01 2.37 20.76
C ASN A 156 5.23 3.00 19.38
N SER A 157 5.42 2.17 18.35
CA SER A 157 5.55 2.65 16.97
C SER A 157 4.32 3.44 16.52
N PHE A 158 3.11 2.99 16.86
CA PHE A 158 1.87 3.71 16.54
C PHE A 158 1.83 5.08 17.23
N ARG A 159 2.23 5.14 18.49
CA ARG A 159 2.26 6.40 19.27
C ARG A 159 3.26 7.41 18.69
N GLU A 160 4.46 6.95 18.36
CA GLU A 160 5.51 7.79 17.77
C GLU A 160 5.08 8.39 16.43
N LYS A 161 4.20 7.71 15.69
CA LYS A 161 3.71 8.11 14.36
C LYS A 161 2.31 8.72 14.36
N GLU A 162 1.81 9.10 15.53
CA GLU A 162 0.46 9.68 15.69
C GLU A 162 -0.66 8.80 15.12
N LEU A 163 -0.51 7.47 15.24
CA LEU A 163 -1.53 6.52 14.80
C LEU A 163 -2.41 6.06 15.96
N SER A 164 -3.65 5.72 15.65
CA SER A 164 -4.62 5.08 16.54
C SER A 164 -4.93 3.68 16.05
N PHE A 165 -4.76 2.69 16.93
CA PHE A 165 -5.20 1.32 16.67
C PHE A 165 -6.60 1.10 17.24
N THR A 166 -7.52 0.62 16.44
CA THR A 166 -8.87 0.21 16.85
C THR A 166 -9.05 -1.27 16.59
N PRO A 167 -9.30 -2.09 17.63
CA PRO A 167 -9.50 -3.52 17.46
C PRO A 167 -10.79 -3.82 16.69
N LEU A 168 -10.74 -4.81 15.81
CA LEU A 168 -11.87 -5.36 15.07
C LEU A 168 -12.36 -6.67 15.71
N PHE A 169 -11.45 -7.62 15.88
CA PHE A 169 -11.78 -8.91 16.49
C PHE A 169 -10.54 -9.60 17.08
N LYS A 170 -10.80 -10.58 17.95
CA LYS A 170 -9.80 -11.51 18.47
C LYS A 170 -10.11 -12.92 18.01
N ALA A 171 -9.08 -13.64 17.57
CA ALA A 171 -9.19 -15.03 17.16
C ALA A 171 -8.09 -15.87 17.83
N LYS A 172 -8.34 -17.17 17.98
CA LYS A 172 -7.28 -18.14 18.22
C LYS A 172 -6.50 -18.39 16.93
N PRO A 173 -5.19 -18.65 16.99
CA PRO A 173 -4.43 -19.00 15.81
C PRO A 173 -4.97 -20.24 15.11
N HIS A 174 -4.97 -20.20 13.78
CA HIS A 174 -5.30 -21.30 12.91
C HIS A 174 -4.15 -21.57 11.93
N VAL A 175 -4.01 -22.81 11.55
CA VAL A 175 -3.07 -23.24 10.51
C VAL A 175 -3.83 -23.29 9.19
N PHE A 176 -3.34 -22.58 8.19
CA PHE A 176 -3.85 -22.69 6.82
C PHE A 176 -3.10 -23.80 6.10
N LEU A 177 -3.85 -24.73 5.56
CA LEU A 177 -3.38 -25.96 4.93
C LEU A 177 -4.10 -26.18 3.60
N TYR A 178 -3.45 -26.88 2.69
CA TYR A 178 -4.14 -27.45 1.52
C TYR A 178 -5.21 -28.46 1.98
N LYS A 179 -6.38 -28.50 1.35
CA LYS A 179 -7.49 -29.38 1.73
C LYS A 179 -7.14 -30.88 1.75
N ASN A 180 -6.15 -31.30 0.93
CA ASN A 180 -5.65 -32.67 0.89
C ASN A 180 -4.33 -32.85 1.69
N HIS A 181 -3.97 -31.86 2.52
CA HIS A 181 -2.80 -31.96 3.39
C HIS A 181 -2.95 -33.16 4.38
N PRO A 182 -1.88 -33.89 4.72
CA PRO A 182 -1.97 -35.02 5.67
C PRO A 182 -2.59 -34.69 7.03
N LEU A 183 -2.51 -33.42 7.45
CA LEU A 183 -3.15 -32.92 8.68
C LEU A 183 -4.58 -32.41 8.51
N ALA A 184 -5.11 -32.36 7.27
CA ALA A 184 -6.42 -31.76 6.99
C ALA A 184 -7.58 -32.45 7.74
N GLY A 185 -7.48 -33.74 8.04
CA GLY A 185 -8.48 -34.51 8.81
C GLY A 185 -8.43 -34.28 10.33
N LYS A 186 -7.42 -33.59 10.86
CA LYS A 186 -7.34 -33.32 12.32
C LYS A 186 -8.35 -32.24 12.73
N LYS A 187 -8.96 -32.40 13.90
CA LYS A 187 -9.84 -31.39 14.50
C LYS A 187 -9.04 -30.15 14.98
N ALA A 188 -7.81 -30.36 15.44
CA ALA A 188 -6.86 -29.32 15.82
C ALA A 188 -5.44 -29.85 15.60
N VAL A 189 -4.49 -28.92 15.35
CA VAL A 189 -3.10 -29.19 15.01
C VAL A 189 -2.20 -28.65 16.11
N SER A 190 -1.18 -29.41 16.51
CA SER A 190 -0.14 -28.94 17.42
C SER A 190 1.10 -28.46 16.65
N LEU A 191 1.96 -27.67 17.29
CA LEU A 191 3.25 -27.26 16.69
C LEU A 191 4.15 -28.47 16.36
N ALA A 192 4.08 -29.54 17.16
CA ALA A 192 4.82 -30.77 16.89
C ALA A 192 4.37 -31.47 15.61
N ASP A 193 3.08 -31.43 15.29
CA ASP A 193 2.54 -31.99 14.05
C ASP A 193 3.06 -31.26 12.79
N LEU A 194 3.43 -29.98 12.93
CA LEU A 194 3.85 -29.13 11.82
C LEU A 194 5.34 -29.26 11.47
N LEU A 195 6.18 -29.81 12.35
CA LEU A 195 7.62 -29.91 12.15
C LEU A 195 8.05 -30.59 10.82
N PRO A 196 7.34 -31.63 10.31
CA PRO A 196 7.71 -32.25 9.04
C PRO A 196 7.48 -31.37 7.81
N TYR A 197 6.64 -30.33 7.90
CA TYR A 197 6.13 -29.54 6.80
C TYR A 197 6.79 -28.15 6.72
N PRO A 198 6.92 -27.56 5.51
CA PRO A 198 7.48 -26.23 5.37
C PRO A 198 6.56 -25.15 5.99
N LYS A 199 7.13 -24.31 6.87
CA LYS A 199 6.50 -23.08 7.32
C LYS A 199 6.64 -22.02 6.24
N LEU A 200 5.53 -21.43 5.82
CA LEU A 200 5.48 -20.33 4.85
C LEU A 200 5.21 -19.04 5.59
N SER A 201 6.02 -18.02 5.34
CA SER A 201 5.93 -16.72 6.01
C SER A 201 6.14 -15.59 5.01
N TYR A 202 5.54 -14.44 5.29
CA TYR A 202 5.70 -13.25 4.44
C TYR A 202 7.03 -12.54 4.74
N ASP A 203 7.70 -12.10 3.69
CA ASP A 203 8.92 -11.30 3.78
C ASP A 203 8.65 -9.95 4.47
N GLN A 204 9.48 -9.60 5.45
CA GLN A 204 9.43 -8.31 6.14
C GLN A 204 10.59 -7.37 5.75
N GLY A 205 11.35 -7.72 4.70
CA GLY A 205 12.43 -6.91 4.15
C GLY A 205 13.52 -6.57 5.17
N GLN A 206 13.88 -5.31 5.25
CA GLN A 206 14.90 -4.83 6.18
C GLN A 206 14.41 -4.79 7.64
N HIS A 207 13.09 -4.74 7.87
CA HIS A 207 12.45 -4.78 9.18
C HIS A 207 12.07 -6.21 9.58
N ASN A 208 13.04 -7.14 9.49
CA ASN A 208 12.82 -8.57 9.71
C ASN A 208 12.81 -9.00 11.19
N SER A 209 12.67 -8.07 12.12
CA SER A 209 12.41 -8.40 13.53
C SER A 209 11.08 -9.14 13.65
N PHE A 210 11.05 -10.21 14.43
CA PHE A 210 9.84 -11.02 14.67
C PHE A 210 8.63 -10.20 15.16
N TYR A 211 8.82 -8.99 15.68
CA TYR A 211 7.73 -8.09 16.05
C TYR A 211 6.90 -7.59 14.87
N TYR A 212 7.49 -7.55 13.68
CA TYR A 212 6.81 -7.10 12.44
C TYR A 212 6.30 -8.24 11.58
N TRP A 213 6.58 -9.50 11.94
CA TRP A 213 6.07 -10.64 11.17
C TRP A 213 4.55 -10.71 11.25
N GLU A 214 3.94 -11.19 10.16
CA GLU A 214 2.47 -11.26 10.04
C GLU A 214 1.89 -12.52 10.69
N GLU A 215 2.73 -13.52 10.91
CA GLU A 215 2.35 -14.78 11.50
C GLU A 215 2.61 -14.76 13.02
N THR A 216 1.60 -15.17 13.76
CA THR A 216 1.80 -15.42 15.19
C THR A 216 2.75 -16.60 15.39
N LEU A 217 3.47 -16.65 16.51
CA LEU A 217 4.50 -17.66 16.75
C LEU A 217 5.62 -17.67 15.69
N ALA A 218 5.94 -16.49 15.15
CA ALA A 218 7.00 -16.34 14.15
C ALA A 218 8.39 -16.67 14.72
N ASP A 219 8.58 -16.48 16.04
CA ASP A 219 9.78 -16.80 16.80
C ASP A 219 10.00 -18.32 16.99
N GLN A 220 8.98 -19.13 16.74
CA GLN A 220 9.09 -20.58 16.89
C GLN A 220 9.89 -21.19 15.75
N HIS A 221 10.90 -22.00 16.15
CA HIS A 221 11.78 -22.68 15.20
C HIS A 221 10.99 -23.64 14.30
N SER A 222 11.21 -23.55 12.99
CA SER A 222 10.78 -24.54 12.01
C SER A 222 11.99 -25.06 11.22
N PRO A 223 12.19 -26.38 11.14
CA PRO A 223 13.31 -26.95 10.36
C PRO A 223 13.26 -26.62 8.87
N LYS A 224 12.06 -26.34 8.36
CA LYS A 224 11.82 -25.97 6.95
C LYS A 224 11.05 -24.66 6.93
N SER A 225 11.66 -23.61 6.41
CA SER A 225 11.06 -22.28 6.30
C SER A 225 11.24 -21.74 4.88
N ILE A 226 10.16 -21.18 4.35
CA ILE A 226 10.15 -20.52 3.03
C ILE A 226 9.54 -19.15 3.22
N ILE A 227 10.22 -18.13 2.73
CA ILE A 227 9.76 -16.74 2.77
C ILE A 227 9.22 -16.37 1.40
N VAL A 228 8.05 -15.74 1.37
CA VAL A 228 7.34 -15.32 0.15
C VAL A 228 6.94 -13.85 0.23
N SER A 229 6.67 -13.23 -0.91
CA SER A 229 6.30 -11.81 -0.99
C SER A 229 4.81 -11.55 -1.22
N ASP A 230 4.05 -12.60 -1.56
CA ASP A 230 2.64 -12.44 -1.91
C ASP A 230 1.81 -13.69 -1.57
N ARG A 231 0.50 -13.48 -1.46
CA ARG A 231 -0.47 -14.51 -1.05
C ARG A 231 -0.65 -15.61 -2.10
N ALA A 232 -0.59 -15.29 -3.38
CA ALA A 232 -0.77 -16.29 -4.43
C ALA A 232 0.40 -17.28 -4.42
N THR A 233 1.62 -16.80 -4.31
CA THR A 233 2.81 -17.64 -4.15
C THR A 233 2.73 -18.48 -2.87
N LEU A 234 2.29 -17.91 -1.74
CA LEU A 234 2.13 -18.64 -0.49
C LEU A 234 1.16 -19.82 -0.66
N PHE A 235 -0.02 -19.59 -1.24
CA PHE A 235 -1.01 -20.65 -1.42
C PHE A 235 -0.56 -21.72 -2.43
N ASN A 236 0.10 -21.33 -3.49
CA ASN A 236 0.69 -22.29 -4.46
C ASN A 236 1.73 -23.21 -3.78
N LEU A 237 2.57 -22.67 -2.91
CA LEU A 237 3.55 -23.46 -2.16
C LEU A 237 2.89 -24.31 -1.07
N ALA A 238 1.83 -23.81 -0.43
CA ALA A 238 1.04 -24.60 0.52
C ALA A 238 0.44 -25.84 -0.16
N ILE A 239 -0.08 -25.68 -1.38
CA ILE A 239 -0.61 -26.79 -2.19
C ILE A 239 0.51 -27.72 -2.68
N GLY A 240 1.54 -27.14 -3.30
CA GLY A 240 2.57 -27.92 -4.00
C GLY A 240 3.55 -28.66 -3.08
N LEU A 241 3.76 -28.15 -1.86
CA LEU A 241 4.75 -28.70 -0.91
C LEU A 241 4.13 -29.21 0.40
N ASN A 242 2.81 -29.22 0.53
CA ASN A 242 2.12 -29.40 1.82
C ASN A 242 2.67 -28.42 2.88
N GLY A 243 2.90 -27.16 2.48
CA GLY A 243 3.34 -26.12 3.38
C GLY A 243 2.19 -25.59 4.24
N TYR A 244 2.52 -24.82 5.26
CA TYR A 244 1.53 -24.20 6.14
C TYR A 244 1.91 -22.76 6.49
N THR A 245 0.91 -21.94 6.81
CA THR A 245 1.09 -20.68 7.50
C THR A 245 0.13 -20.57 8.68
N ILE A 246 0.41 -19.65 9.63
CA ILE A 246 -0.43 -19.45 10.82
C ILE A 246 -1.12 -18.09 10.70
N SER A 247 -2.44 -18.06 10.79
CA SER A 247 -3.25 -16.85 10.63
C SER A 247 -4.50 -16.87 11.52
N SER A 248 -5.42 -15.92 11.32
CA SER A 248 -6.63 -15.72 12.12
C SER A 248 -7.71 -16.82 11.97
N GLY A 249 -7.61 -17.67 10.96
CA GLY A 249 -8.62 -18.67 10.63
C GLY A 249 -9.70 -18.17 9.67
N ILE A 250 -9.78 -16.88 9.39
CA ILE A 250 -10.75 -16.32 8.44
C ILE A 250 -10.24 -16.54 7.01
N ILE A 251 -10.97 -17.35 6.26
CA ILE A 251 -10.74 -17.61 4.82
C ILE A 251 -12.02 -17.25 4.08
N ASN A 252 -11.88 -16.50 3.00
CA ASN A 252 -12.98 -16.23 2.09
C ASN A 252 -12.89 -17.19 0.90
N ALA A 253 -13.74 -18.22 0.88
CA ALA A 253 -13.78 -19.22 -0.19
C ALA A 253 -14.21 -18.61 -1.54
N ASP A 254 -15.07 -17.59 -1.54
CA ASP A 254 -15.53 -16.92 -2.77
C ASP A 254 -14.35 -16.24 -3.51
N LEU A 255 -13.30 -15.81 -2.79
CA LEU A 255 -12.14 -15.15 -3.37
C LEU A 255 -10.91 -16.06 -3.53
N ASN A 256 -10.73 -17.03 -2.63
CA ASN A 256 -9.52 -17.86 -2.59
C ASN A 256 -9.76 -19.31 -3.08
N GLY A 257 -11.02 -19.68 -3.41
CA GLY A 257 -11.39 -21.05 -3.72
C GLY A 257 -11.38 -21.95 -2.47
N ASP A 258 -11.70 -23.25 -2.69
CA ASP A 258 -11.86 -24.24 -1.62
C ASP A 258 -10.58 -25.04 -1.34
N ASP A 259 -9.45 -24.68 -1.93
CA ASP A 259 -8.24 -25.47 -1.83
C ASP A 259 -7.48 -25.27 -0.52
N ILE A 260 -7.65 -24.12 0.12
CA ILE A 260 -7.02 -23.81 1.42
C ILE A 260 -8.08 -23.87 2.52
N ILE A 261 -7.76 -24.62 3.57
CA ILE A 261 -8.61 -24.78 4.74
C ILE A 261 -7.91 -24.27 6.00
N ALA A 262 -8.69 -23.86 7.00
CA ALA A 262 -8.19 -23.52 8.33
C ALA A 262 -8.37 -24.67 9.30
N ARG A 263 -7.37 -24.92 10.16
CA ARG A 263 -7.46 -25.82 11.30
C ARG A 263 -7.02 -25.11 12.56
N PRO A 264 -7.76 -25.24 13.69
CA PRO A 264 -7.34 -24.63 14.94
C PRO A 264 -5.94 -25.10 15.33
N LEU A 265 -5.09 -24.17 15.76
CA LEU A 265 -3.79 -24.46 16.34
C LEU A 265 -3.95 -24.59 17.86
N ILE A 266 -3.41 -25.66 18.44
CA ILE A 266 -3.35 -25.84 19.90
C ILE A 266 -2.32 -24.87 20.45
N SER A 267 -2.78 -23.75 20.99
CA SER A 267 -1.94 -22.67 21.53
C SER A 267 -2.74 -21.80 22.50
N ASP A 268 -2.06 -21.21 23.49
CA ASP A 268 -2.63 -20.20 24.39
C ASP A 268 -2.51 -18.77 23.82
N GLU A 269 -1.93 -18.62 22.63
CA GLU A 269 -1.79 -17.34 21.94
C GLU A 269 -3.12 -16.87 21.35
N TYR A 270 -3.18 -15.57 21.06
CA TYR A 270 -4.29 -14.96 20.34
C TYR A 270 -3.77 -14.00 19.26
N ILE A 271 -4.58 -13.79 18.27
CA ILE A 271 -4.42 -12.79 17.21
C ILE A 271 -5.51 -11.74 17.43
N GLU A 272 -5.15 -10.49 17.64
CA GLU A 272 -6.08 -9.37 17.65
C GLU A 272 -5.85 -8.53 16.39
N ILE A 273 -6.77 -8.63 15.46
CA ILE A 273 -6.73 -7.83 14.23
C ILE A 273 -7.49 -6.54 14.46
N GLY A 274 -6.93 -5.44 13.98
CA GLY A 274 -7.51 -4.12 14.06
C GLY A 274 -7.06 -3.24 12.90
N TYR A 275 -7.55 -2.01 12.92
CA TYR A 275 -7.16 -1.04 11.92
C TYR A 275 -6.45 0.18 12.54
N LEU A 276 -5.55 0.74 11.76
CA LEU A 276 -4.82 1.97 12.05
C LEU A 276 -5.46 3.13 11.29
N THR A 277 -5.54 4.27 11.96
CA THR A 277 -5.87 5.56 11.36
C THR A 277 -4.93 6.63 11.90
N ASN A 278 -4.69 7.68 11.14
CA ASN A 278 -3.93 8.83 11.62
C ASN A 278 -4.80 9.65 12.57
N ARG A 279 -4.29 9.99 13.78
CA ARG A 279 -5.04 10.72 14.81
C ARG A 279 -5.37 12.16 14.43
N LEU A 280 -4.57 12.75 13.55
CA LEU A 280 -4.71 14.15 13.14
C LEU A 280 -5.73 14.32 12.00
N HIS A 281 -6.24 13.21 11.43
CA HIS A 281 -7.13 13.22 10.29
C HIS A 281 -8.38 12.41 10.55
N GLN A 282 -9.53 12.99 10.16
CA GLN A 282 -10.81 12.30 10.24
C GLN A 282 -10.97 11.34 9.04
N LEU A 283 -11.57 10.19 9.29
CA LEU A 283 -11.96 9.27 8.24
C LEU A 283 -12.96 9.90 7.28
N SER A 284 -12.74 9.73 6.00
CA SER A 284 -13.69 10.10 4.95
C SER A 284 -14.99 9.29 5.06
N SER A 285 -16.06 9.75 4.42
CA SER A 285 -17.29 8.98 4.33
C SER A 285 -17.10 7.61 3.66
N ILE A 286 -16.14 7.52 2.71
CA ILE A 286 -15.78 6.26 2.05
C ILE A 286 -15.03 5.35 3.02
N GLY A 287 -14.08 5.88 3.79
CA GLY A 287 -13.37 5.14 4.83
C GLY A 287 -14.31 4.55 5.88
N GLN A 288 -15.32 5.32 6.31
CA GLN A 288 -16.34 4.84 7.24
C GLN A 288 -17.18 3.70 6.65
N LYS A 289 -17.58 3.80 5.38
CA LYS A 289 -18.29 2.73 4.66
C LYS A 289 -17.44 1.47 4.52
N TYR A 290 -16.16 1.63 4.16
CA TYR A 290 -15.23 0.50 4.10
C TYR A 290 -15.13 -0.24 5.42
N LEU A 291 -15.06 0.46 6.55
CA LEU A 291 -15.07 -0.17 7.89
C LEU A 291 -16.37 -0.90 8.19
N GLY A 292 -17.50 -0.47 7.63
CA GLY A 292 -18.77 -1.20 7.68
C GLY A 292 -18.65 -2.56 6.97
N TYR A 293 -18.25 -2.54 5.69
CA TYR A 293 -18.04 -3.77 4.92
C TYR A 293 -16.95 -4.68 5.48
N LEU A 294 -15.92 -4.08 6.12
CA LEU A 294 -14.87 -4.86 6.77
C LEU A 294 -15.42 -5.69 7.94
N ARG A 295 -16.31 -5.12 8.75
CA ARG A 295 -16.98 -5.85 9.83
C ARG A 295 -17.92 -6.94 9.29
N GLU A 296 -18.72 -6.63 8.27
CA GLU A 296 -19.60 -7.59 7.63
C GLU A 296 -18.82 -8.77 7.02
N SER A 297 -17.71 -8.50 6.34
CA SER A 297 -16.86 -9.55 5.77
C SER A 297 -16.24 -10.44 6.85
N ILE A 298 -15.83 -9.86 7.99
CA ILE A 298 -15.33 -10.62 9.14
C ILE A 298 -16.42 -11.51 9.72
N GLU A 299 -17.61 -10.99 9.98
CA GLU A 299 -18.74 -11.73 10.56
C GLU A 299 -19.22 -12.88 9.67
N LYS A 300 -19.21 -12.67 8.35
CA LYS A 300 -19.61 -13.69 7.36
C LYS A 300 -18.64 -14.89 7.33
N ASN A 301 -17.35 -14.67 7.59
CA ASN A 301 -16.29 -15.65 7.38
C ASN A 301 -15.62 -16.13 8.70
N ALA A 302 -16.11 -15.70 9.89
CA ALA A 302 -15.59 -16.04 11.21
C ALA A 302 -16.10 -17.40 11.74
#